data_28806ee4d64257af92f4af2183f8134e
#
_entry.id   28806ee4d64257af92f4af2183f8134e
#
_cell.length_a   1.000
_cell.length_b   1.000
_cell.length_c   1.000
_cell.angle_alpha   90.00
_cell.angle_beta   90.00
_cell.angle_gamma   90.00
#
_symmetry.space_group_name_H-M   'P 1'
#
loop_
_entity.id
_entity.type
_entity.pdbx_description
1 polymer ?
#
loop_
_entity_poly.entity_id
_entity_poly.type
_entity_poly.pdbx_seq_one_letter_code
_entity_poly.pdbx_strand_id
1 'polypeptide(L)'
;MTRSDWLKQALVIPLPDDPALVLDGCRRLLGPNLYGREPGAVGDALCEGALRDRVLQAWPDYLAQLLAGLEWDAAATVLRPFDGGVSLYLAAPIDRLFTGAYVIEAAWHLCACALLGRAAPDMPVLLADLRAIMAHEANPALRALADKAEARGLDRLLDDDWVTFGHGAGAVTWAIDDLPAQPDWTAVNDIPVALVTGTNGKTTTTRLIAAMGRAVGVISGLSSTEFVKVGDEVLEKGDYAGPAGARLLLRDPRLELAVLEVARGGILRRGLPVGHAQAAVVTNVASDHLGQYGINTVEDLAQVKLSVHRALRLGGQLVLNADDALVVAAAPLSMQPVWFSLDPANPLIVAARAAGRACGWYQGGSLMLSDGATEVALIAAADVPLSLGGAARYNIENALAAALAARALGLEDAPIRAVLASFRSDPADNPGRANAFSVNGARVFVDFAHNPHSIAAVTSALAALPAKRRFVLLSHAGDRSDEDIRGLVSGAFALRPDVVVVAENPKYLRGRSLGDVPALMRQRCLELGLRADQILAADRPAVGAEMILDLVQPGDLALLLVHDDRDQIFAMLGQRGTLG
;
A
#
# COMPACT_ATOMS: atom_id res chain seq x y z
N MET A 1 10.19 23.88 -22.14
CA MET A 1 10.69 22.59 -21.59
C MET A 1 11.21 22.93 -20.20
N THR A 2 10.60 22.34 -19.17
CA THR A 2 11.06 22.54 -17.79
C THR A 2 12.42 21.88 -17.58
N ARG A 3 13.14 22.21 -16.48
CA ARG A 3 14.37 21.52 -16.08
C ARG A 3 14.14 20.01 -15.95
N SER A 4 13.05 19.63 -15.30
CA SER A 4 12.64 18.24 -15.13
C SER A 4 12.37 17.53 -16.46
N ASP A 5 11.73 18.18 -17.42
CA ASP A 5 11.49 17.59 -18.75
C ASP A 5 12.78 17.33 -19.52
N TRP A 6 13.77 18.25 -19.39
CA TRP A 6 15.08 18.05 -19.98
C TRP A 6 15.80 16.87 -19.34
N LEU A 7 15.81 16.79 -18.00
CA LEU A 7 16.47 15.71 -17.26
C LEU A 7 15.88 14.32 -17.58
N LYS A 8 14.59 14.22 -17.91
CA LYS A 8 13.96 12.95 -18.31
C LYS A 8 14.42 12.43 -19.68
N GLN A 9 15.04 13.28 -20.49
CA GLN A 9 15.43 12.96 -21.87
C GLN A 9 16.91 13.30 -22.15
N ALA A 10 17.70 13.58 -21.13
CA ALA A 10 19.04 14.14 -21.26
C ALA A 10 20.02 13.19 -21.94
N LEU A 11 19.87 11.89 -21.76
CA LEU A 11 20.75 10.88 -22.32
C LEU A 11 19.94 9.64 -22.72
N VAL A 12 20.18 9.16 -23.91
CA VAL A 12 19.70 7.85 -24.36
C VAL A 12 20.89 6.89 -24.39
N ILE A 13 20.92 5.94 -23.48
CA ILE A 13 21.94 4.91 -23.45
C ILE A 13 21.42 3.74 -24.29
N PRO A 14 22.09 3.39 -25.41
CA PRO A 14 21.67 2.29 -26.26
C PRO A 14 21.99 0.96 -25.57
N LEU A 15 21.07 0.48 -24.73
CA LEU A 15 21.24 -0.76 -24.00
C LEU A 15 21.39 -1.94 -24.96
N PRO A 16 22.23 -2.95 -24.65
CA PRO A 16 22.35 -4.14 -25.46
C PRO A 16 21.01 -4.87 -25.55
N ASP A 17 20.54 -5.10 -26.79
CA ASP A 17 19.33 -5.90 -27.04
C ASP A 17 19.71 -7.39 -26.98
N ASP A 18 19.49 -7.99 -25.81
CA ASP A 18 19.71 -9.42 -25.57
C ASP A 18 18.68 -9.91 -24.55
N PRO A 19 17.86 -10.91 -24.89
CA PRO A 19 16.78 -11.36 -24.01
C PRO A 19 17.29 -12.01 -22.70
N ALA A 20 18.57 -12.39 -22.61
CA ALA A 20 19.16 -12.97 -21.42
C ALA A 20 19.70 -11.91 -20.43
N LEU A 21 19.84 -10.65 -20.87
CA LEU A 21 20.38 -9.52 -20.09
C LEU A 21 19.59 -8.26 -20.39
N VAL A 22 18.47 -8.06 -19.71
CA VAL A 22 17.55 -6.92 -19.90
C VAL A 22 17.59 -6.00 -18.67
N LEU A 23 17.63 -4.68 -18.87
CA LEU A 23 17.32 -3.71 -17.82
C LEU A 23 15.88 -3.27 -17.95
N ASP A 24 15.04 -3.61 -16.98
CA ASP A 24 13.62 -3.21 -16.92
C ASP A 24 13.46 -1.79 -16.35
N GLY A 25 14.18 -0.86 -16.97
CA GLY A 25 14.15 0.56 -16.65
C GLY A 25 14.76 0.94 -15.29
N CYS A 26 15.06 2.24 -15.16
CA CYS A 26 15.50 2.84 -13.92
C CYS A 26 14.46 3.80 -13.37
N ARG A 27 14.39 3.94 -12.03
CA ARG A 27 13.45 4.82 -11.34
C ARG A 27 14.09 5.48 -10.13
N ARG A 28 13.60 6.68 -9.83
CA ARG A 28 14.08 7.48 -8.70
C ARG A 28 13.21 7.20 -7.47
N LEU A 29 13.86 7.02 -6.33
CA LEU A 29 13.26 6.83 -5.01
C LEU A 29 13.50 8.09 -4.19
N LEU A 30 12.43 8.83 -3.87
CA LEU A 30 12.51 10.19 -3.33
C LEU A 30 12.69 10.25 -1.81
N GLY A 31 12.53 9.14 -1.11
CA GLY A 31 12.61 9.03 0.34
C GLY A 31 13.01 7.62 0.77
N PRO A 32 12.74 7.26 2.03
CA PRO A 32 12.99 5.90 2.52
C PRO A 32 12.34 4.86 1.62
N ASN A 33 12.98 3.71 1.44
CA ASN A 33 12.60 2.74 0.42
C ASN A 33 13.00 1.32 0.83
N LEU A 34 12.78 0.35 -0.06
CA LEU A 34 13.14 -1.05 0.17
C LEU A 34 14.64 -1.25 0.48
N TYR A 35 15.51 -0.40 -0.04
CA TYR A 35 16.97 -0.57 0.03
C TYR A 35 17.60 0.20 1.19
N GLY A 36 17.00 1.29 1.67
CA GLY A 36 17.57 2.12 2.73
C GLY A 36 16.66 3.27 3.16
N ARG A 37 17.18 4.11 4.06
CA ARG A 37 16.52 5.38 4.44
C ARG A 37 16.81 6.50 3.45
N GLU A 38 17.95 6.43 2.78
CA GLU A 38 18.40 7.44 1.83
C GLU A 38 17.59 7.40 0.53
N PRO A 39 17.30 8.55 -0.09
CA PRO A 39 16.80 8.59 -1.46
C PRO A 39 17.86 8.04 -2.43
N GLY A 40 17.45 7.71 -3.65
CA GLY A 40 18.38 7.16 -4.64
C GLY A 40 17.71 6.80 -5.94
N ALA A 41 18.39 5.96 -6.71
CA ALA A 41 17.87 5.36 -7.92
C ALA A 41 17.98 3.84 -7.86
N VAL A 42 17.14 3.14 -8.60
CA VAL A 42 17.16 1.68 -8.74
C VAL A 42 16.79 1.26 -10.15
N GLY A 43 17.51 0.29 -10.69
CA GLY A 43 17.19 -0.42 -11.92
C GLY A 43 17.00 -1.92 -11.63
N ASP A 44 16.07 -2.57 -12.31
CA ASP A 44 15.88 -4.02 -12.19
C ASP A 44 16.46 -4.70 -13.43
N ALA A 45 17.52 -5.46 -13.22
CA ALA A 45 18.17 -6.26 -14.26
C ALA A 45 17.57 -7.67 -14.28
N LEU A 46 17.02 -8.06 -15.42
CA LEU A 46 16.49 -9.41 -15.65
C LEU A 46 17.60 -10.27 -16.23
N CYS A 47 18.00 -11.28 -15.48
CA CYS A 47 19.06 -12.23 -15.83
C CYS A 47 19.01 -13.42 -14.89
N GLU A 48 19.29 -14.61 -15.40
CA GLU A 48 19.16 -15.87 -14.64
C GLU A 48 20.48 -16.62 -14.49
N GLY A 49 20.53 -17.51 -13.51
CA GLY A 49 21.60 -18.48 -13.31
C GLY A 49 22.99 -17.85 -13.29
N ALA A 50 23.92 -18.41 -14.05
CA ALA A 50 25.31 -17.96 -14.11
C ALA A 50 25.48 -16.51 -14.62
N LEU A 51 24.55 -15.99 -15.43
CA LEU A 51 24.59 -14.59 -15.87
C LEU A 51 24.29 -13.65 -14.71
N ARG A 52 23.31 -13.96 -13.88
CA ARG A 52 23.02 -13.17 -12.66
C ARG A 52 24.24 -13.11 -11.74
N ASP A 53 24.90 -14.26 -11.51
CA ASP A 53 26.09 -14.30 -10.64
C ASP A 53 27.24 -13.45 -11.21
N ARG A 54 27.42 -13.46 -12.54
CA ARG A 54 28.38 -12.59 -13.23
C ARG A 54 28.03 -11.12 -13.13
N VAL A 55 26.74 -10.75 -13.22
CA VAL A 55 26.27 -9.37 -13.02
C VAL A 55 26.58 -8.91 -11.59
N LEU A 56 26.25 -9.75 -10.58
CA LEU A 56 26.54 -9.45 -9.17
C LEU A 56 28.02 -9.18 -8.91
N GLN A 57 28.91 -9.85 -9.64
CA GLN A 57 30.38 -9.67 -9.52
C GLN A 57 30.89 -8.46 -10.31
N ALA A 58 30.42 -8.26 -11.54
CA ALA A 58 31.03 -7.30 -12.46
C ALA A 58 30.40 -5.89 -12.37
N TRP A 59 29.08 -5.77 -12.15
CA TRP A 59 28.41 -4.47 -12.14
C TRP A 59 28.96 -3.48 -11.10
N PRO A 60 29.31 -3.90 -9.86
CA PRO A 60 29.91 -2.99 -8.88
C PRO A 60 31.20 -2.33 -9.33
N ASP A 61 32.04 -3.04 -10.09
CA ASP A 61 33.30 -2.51 -10.59
C ASP A 61 33.08 -1.41 -11.65
N TYR A 62 32.09 -1.60 -12.54
CA TYR A 62 31.73 -0.57 -13.52
C TYR A 62 31.09 0.64 -12.85
N LEU A 63 30.23 0.41 -11.86
CA LEU A 63 29.67 1.49 -11.06
C LEU A 63 30.78 2.30 -10.36
N ALA A 64 31.73 1.62 -9.71
CA ALA A 64 32.85 2.26 -9.02
C ALA A 64 33.68 3.12 -9.96
N GLN A 65 33.96 2.64 -11.19
CA GLN A 65 34.69 3.40 -12.22
C GLN A 65 33.95 4.67 -12.62
N LEU A 66 32.62 4.59 -12.81
CA LEU A 66 31.80 5.75 -13.16
C LEU A 66 31.74 6.77 -12.00
N LEU A 67 31.52 6.31 -10.77
CA LEU A 67 31.49 7.18 -9.58
C LEU A 67 32.84 7.89 -9.38
N ALA A 68 33.96 7.17 -9.51
CA ALA A 68 35.30 7.76 -9.44
C ALA A 68 35.51 8.81 -10.54
N GLY A 69 35.10 8.50 -11.80
CA GLY A 69 35.18 9.43 -12.91
C GLY A 69 34.29 10.66 -12.75
N LEU A 70 33.19 10.57 -12.01
CA LEU A 70 32.29 11.70 -11.70
C LEU A 70 32.68 12.47 -10.43
N GLU A 71 33.76 12.06 -9.75
CA GLU A 71 34.13 12.61 -8.44
C GLU A 71 32.96 12.55 -7.42
N TRP A 72 32.20 11.45 -7.52
CA TRP A 72 31.07 11.20 -6.63
C TRP A 72 31.51 10.28 -5.50
N ASP A 73 31.59 10.83 -4.29
CA ASP A 73 31.97 10.07 -3.11
C ASP A 73 31.07 8.85 -2.88
N ALA A 74 31.64 7.82 -2.27
CA ALA A 74 31.02 6.53 -2.10
C ALA A 74 29.61 6.63 -1.50
N ALA A 75 28.61 6.39 -2.33
CA ALA A 75 27.22 6.28 -1.94
C ALA A 75 26.89 4.83 -1.56
N ALA A 76 25.93 4.64 -0.66
CA ALA A 76 25.45 3.30 -0.34
C ALA A 76 24.88 2.62 -1.59
N THR A 77 25.32 1.40 -1.85
CA THR A 77 24.90 0.57 -2.98
C THR A 77 24.32 -0.73 -2.45
N VAL A 78 23.19 -1.15 -3.01
CA VAL A 78 22.55 -2.42 -2.65
C VAL A 78 22.26 -3.22 -3.91
N LEU A 79 22.78 -4.44 -3.92
CA LEU A 79 22.43 -5.47 -4.89
C LEU A 79 21.44 -6.42 -4.22
N ARG A 80 20.19 -6.46 -4.71
CA ARG A 80 19.16 -7.36 -4.20
C ARG A 80 18.83 -8.42 -5.25
N PRO A 81 19.37 -9.64 -5.14
CA PRO A 81 18.97 -10.75 -6.00
C PRO A 81 17.50 -11.10 -5.80
N PHE A 82 16.82 -11.46 -6.90
CA PHE A 82 15.49 -12.03 -6.89
C PHE A 82 15.39 -13.15 -7.93
N ASP A 83 14.31 -13.89 -7.92
CA ASP A 83 14.09 -14.93 -8.93
C ASP A 83 13.89 -14.29 -10.31
N GLY A 84 14.79 -14.58 -11.26
CA GLY A 84 14.83 -13.97 -12.57
C GLY A 84 15.69 -12.70 -12.70
N GLY A 85 16.40 -12.23 -11.63
CA GLY A 85 17.23 -11.04 -11.79
C GLY A 85 17.88 -10.48 -10.53
N VAL A 86 18.22 -9.19 -10.62
CA VAL A 86 18.82 -8.42 -9.52
C VAL A 86 18.36 -6.95 -9.57
N SER A 87 17.95 -6.39 -8.44
CA SER A 87 17.76 -4.94 -8.31
C SER A 87 19.09 -4.27 -7.96
N LEU A 88 19.43 -3.22 -8.71
CA LEU A 88 20.66 -2.44 -8.63
C LEU A 88 20.33 -1.07 -8.04
N TYR A 89 20.62 -0.85 -6.77
CA TYR A 89 20.32 0.41 -6.09
C TYR A 89 21.57 1.22 -5.82
N LEU A 90 21.47 2.54 -6.03
CA LEU A 90 22.48 3.55 -5.73
C LEU A 90 21.81 4.67 -4.92
N ALA A 91 22.27 4.90 -3.69
CA ALA A 91 21.88 6.08 -2.93
C ALA A 91 22.39 7.35 -3.61
N ALA A 92 21.56 8.37 -3.67
CA ALA A 92 21.88 9.63 -4.34
C ALA A 92 21.30 10.82 -3.58
N PRO A 93 22.04 11.95 -3.50
CA PRO A 93 21.48 13.18 -3.00
C PRO A 93 20.25 13.64 -3.78
N ILE A 94 19.38 14.40 -3.14
CA ILE A 94 18.09 14.83 -3.72
C ILE A 94 18.23 15.69 -4.99
N ASP A 95 19.39 16.26 -5.23
CA ASP A 95 19.75 17.03 -6.41
C ASP A 95 20.62 16.23 -7.41
N ARG A 96 20.62 14.89 -7.31
CA ARG A 96 21.33 13.95 -8.21
C ARG A 96 20.54 12.66 -8.47
N LEU A 97 19.24 12.67 -8.32
CA LEU A 97 18.41 11.47 -8.47
C LEU A 97 18.26 11.03 -9.93
N PHE A 98 18.16 11.98 -10.86
CA PHE A 98 18.19 11.69 -12.30
C PHE A 98 19.58 11.18 -12.71
N THR A 99 20.63 11.87 -12.30
CA THR A 99 22.01 11.44 -12.53
C THR A 99 22.25 10.03 -12.00
N GLY A 100 21.73 9.70 -10.79
CA GLY A 100 21.82 8.37 -10.21
C GLY A 100 21.17 7.29 -11.08
N ALA A 101 20.01 7.58 -11.69
CA ALA A 101 19.37 6.66 -12.62
C ALA A 101 20.21 6.43 -13.88
N TYR A 102 20.75 7.49 -14.48
CA TYR A 102 21.65 7.38 -15.64
C TYR A 102 22.97 6.67 -15.32
N VAL A 103 23.51 6.86 -14.13
CA VAL A 103 24.71 6.15 -13.68
C VAL A 103 24.47 4.64 -13.57
N ILE A 104 23.29 4.23 -13.06
CA ILE A 104 22.90 2.81 -13.03
C ILE A 104 22.77 2.24 -14.44
N GLU A 105 22.11 2.94 -15.36
CA GLU A 105 21.96 2.54 -16.76
C GLU A 105 23.32 2.44 -17.46
N ALA A 106 24.21 3.41 -17.25
CA ALA A 106 25.54 3.41 -17.80
C ALA A 106 26.40 2.25 -17.27
N ALA A 107 26.39 2.01 -15.96
CA ALA A 107 27.07 0.87 -15.35
C ALA A 107 26.53 -0.46 -15.86
N TRP A 108 25.21 -0.56 -16.04
CA TRP A 108 24.58 -1.72 -16.65
C TRP A 108 25.04 -1.92 -18.10
N HIS A 109 25.04 -0.87 -18.92
CA HIS A 109 25.49 -0.96 -20.31
C HIS A 109 26.92 -1.49 -20.42
N LEU A 110 27.84 -0.94 -19.63
CA LEU A 110 29.24 -1.40 -19.59
C LEU A 110 29.33 -2.87 -19.19
N CYS A 111 28.63 -3.25 -18.12
CA CYS A 111 28.57 -4.61 -17.62
C CYS A 111 28.00 -5.58 -18.67
N ALA A 112 26.86 -5.26 -19.27
CA ALA A 112 26.20 -6.10 -20.26
C ALA A 112 27.05 -6.26 -21.53
N CYS A 113 27.68 -5.19 -22.05
CA CYS A 113 28.61 -5.27 -23.16
C CYS A 113 29.79 -6.23 -22.87
N ALA A 114 30.38 -6.13 -21.69
CA ALA A 114 31.47 -7.02 -21.28
C ALA A 114 31.01 -8.48 -21.17
N LEU A 115 29.83 -8.73 -20.60
CA LEU A 115 29.30 -10.09 -20.46
C LEU A 115 28.95 -10.73 -21.79
N LEU A 116 28.54 -9.92 -22.79
CA LEU A 116 28.14 -10.35 -24.13
C LEU A 116 29.30 -10.32 -25.14
N GLY A 117 30.50 -9.86 -24.75
CA GLY A 117 31.63 -9.68 -25.68
C GLY A 117 31.35 -8.62 -26.76
N ARG A 118 30.52 -7.61 -26.48
CA ARG A 118 30.23 -6.48 -27.37
C ARG A 118 31.18 -5.32 -27.09
N ALA A 119 31.33 -4.41 -28.06
CA ALA A 119 32.08 -3.19 -27.86
C ALA A 119 31.43 -2.31 -26.79
N ALA A 120 32.19 -1.91 -25.80
CA ALA A 120 31.74 -0.99 -24.77
C ALA A 120 31.66 0.45 -25.32
N PRO A 121 30.79 1.32 -24.78
CA PRO A 121 30.80 2.76 -25.07
C PRO A 121 32.14 3.38 -24.67
N ASP A 122 32.50 4.49 -25.34
CA ASP A 122 33.70 5.27 -24.98
C ASP A 122 33.50 5.90 -23.60
N MET A 123 34.33 5.45 -22.64
CA MET A 123 34.23 5.89 -21.24
C MET A 123 34.39 7.43 -21.06
N PRO A 124 35.37 8.10 -21.72
CA PRO A 124 35.48 9.55 -21.68
C PRO A 124 34.22 10.28 -22.16
N VAL A 125 33.59 9.82 -23.26
CA VAL A 125 32.35 10.41 -23.78
C VAL A 125 31.22 10.21 -22.78
N LEU A 126 31.02 8.98 -22.31
CA LEU A 126 29.97 8.65 -21.34
C LEU A 126 30.11 9.48 -20.05
N LEU A 127 31.32 9.64 -19.52
CA LEU A 127 31.58 10.47 -18.35
C LEU A 127 31.34 11.95 -18.62
N ALA A 128 31.63 12.46 -19.84
CA ALA A 128 31.33 13.85 -20.20
C ALA A 128 29.81 14.11 -20.21
N ASP A 129 29.03 13.20 -20.78
CA ASP A 129 27.57 13.28 -20.79
C ASP A 129 26.97 13.24 -19.38
N LEU A 130 27.42 12.29 -18.56
CA LEU A 130 26.96 12.16 -17.16
C LEU A 130 27.35 13.38 -16.31
N ARG A 131 28.54 13.97 -16.51
CA ARG A 131 28.92 15.22 -15.84
C ARG A 131 28.04 16.40 -16.27
N ALA A 132 27.66 16.48 -17.54
CA ALA A 132 26.75 17.52 -18.04
C ALA A 132 25.36 17.40 -17.38
N ILE A 133 24.83 16.17 -17.27
CA ILE A 133 23.57 15.90 -16.58
C ILE A 133 23.67 16.28 -15.10
N MET A 134 24.72 15.82 -14.43
CA MET A 134 24.96 16.09 -13.01
C MET A 134 25.07 17.60 -12.73
N ALA A 135 25.77 18.34 -13.59
CA ALA A 135 25.90 19.79 -13.47
C ALA A 135 24.54 20.50 -13.70
N HIS A 136 23.72 20.01 -14.62
CA HIS A 136 22.39 20.56 -14.87
C HIS A 136 21.39 20.24 -13.75
N GLU A 137 21.50 19.06 -13.15
CA GLU A 137 20.64 18.63 -12.02
C GLU A 137 21.07 19.24 -10.68
N ALA A 138 22.33 19.59 -10.51
CA ALA A 138 22.85 20.09 -9.25
C ALA A 138 22.12 21.34 -8.77
N ASN A 139 21.68 21.32 -7.51
CA ASN A 139 21.02 22.44 -6.85
C ASN A 139 21.57 22.59 -5.41
N PRO A 140 22.73 23.27 -5.23
CA PRO A 140 23.33 23.46 -3.91
C PRO A 140 22.42 24.18 -2.92
N ALA A 141 21.51 25.06 -3.40
CA ALA A 141 20.56 25.74 -2.53
C ALA A 141 19.53 24.75 -1.96
N LEU A 142 19.01 23.85 -2.79
CA LEU A 142 18.11 22.77 -2.35
C LEU A 142 18.78 21.87 -1.30
N ARG A 143 20.03 21.46 -1.55
CA ARG A 143 20.78 20.64 -0.58
C ARG A 143 20.97 21.36 0.75
N ALA A 144 21.43 22.60 0.70
CA ALA A 144 21.64 23.41 1.91
C ALA A 144 20.35 23.61 2.72
N LEU A 145 19.20 23.76 2.05
CA LEU A 145 17.90 23.82 2.73
C LEU A 145 17.50 22.48 3.32
N ALA A 146 17.71 21.38 2.59
CA ALA A 146 17.43 20.03 3.09
C ALA A 146 18.28 19.68 4.31
N ASP A 147 19.58 19.98 4.30
CA ASP A 147 20.50 19.78 5.43
C ASP A 147 20.05 20.61 6.66
N LYS A 148 19.62 21.84 6.44
CA LYS A 148 19.09 22.71 7.51
C LYS A 148 17.76 22.19 8.08
N ALA A 149 16.89 21.62 7.26
CA ALA A 149 15.64 21.03 7.70
C ALA A 149 15.90 19.75 8.52
N GLU A 150 16.77 18.88 8.02
CA GLU A 150 17.17 17.66 8.70
C GLU A 150 17.80 17.93 10.08
N ALA A 151 18.71 18.93 10.16
CA ALA A 151 19.30 19.35 11.42
C ALA A 151 18.26 19.87 12.44
N ARG A 152 17.05 20.22 12.00
CA ARG A 152 15.92 20.65 12.83
C ARG A 152 14.93 19.50 13.10
N GLY A 153 15.18 18.31 12.56
CA GLY A 153 14.26 17.18 12.64
C GLY A 153 12.98 17.37 11.81
N LEU A 154 13.04 18.21 10.76
CA LEU A 154 11.92 18.45 9.86
C LEU A 154 11.99 17.51 8.66
N ASP A 155 10.84 16.97 8.26
CA ASP A 155 10.71 16.18 7.06
C ASP A 155 10.63 17.04 5.79
N ARG A 156 10.82 16.42 4.65
CA ARG A 156 10.69 17.05 3.34
C ARG A 156 9.85 16.23 2.38
N LEU A 157 9.06 16.92 1.57
CA LEU A 157 8.33 16.33 0.44
C LEU A 157 8.94 16.89 -0.86
N LEU A 158 9.34 16.00 -1.74
CA LEU A 158 9.97 16.37 -3.01
C LEU A 158 9.16 15.82 -4.18
N ASP A 159 9.00 16.62 -5.22
CA ASP A 159 8.62 16.16 -6.56
C ASP A 159 9.54 16.80 -7.61
N ASP A 160 9.15 16.79 -8.88
CA ASP A 160 9.99 17.27 -9.96
C ASP A 160 10.16 18.79 -9.96
N ASP A 161 9.19 19.55 -9.42
CA ASP A 161 9.10 21.00 -9.53
C ASP A 161 9.07 21.72 -8.17
N TRP A 162 8.70 21.00 -7.08
CA TRP A 162 8.44 21.60 -5.78
C TRP A 162 9.13 20.84 -4.64
N VAL A 163 9.62 21.59 -3.66
CA VAL A 163 10.03 21.07 -2.36
C VAL A 163 9.19 21.69 -1.26
N THR A 164 8.77 20.84 -0.31
CA THR A 164 8.05 21.25 0.90
C THR A 164 8.83 20.81 2.11
N PHE A 165 8.96 21.67 3.11
CA PHE A 165 9.50 21.35 4.43
C PHE A 165 8.38 21.47 5.47
N GLY A 166 8.34 20.52 6.41
CA GLY A 166 7.22 20.36 7.32
C GLY A 166 5.97 19.78 6.65
N HIS A 167 4.92 19.61 7.43
CA HIS A 167 3.67 18.99 6.98
C HIS A 167 2.45 19.78 7.45
N GLY A 168 1.38 19.78 6.63
CA GLY A 168 0.07 20.34 7.01
C GLY A 168 0.16 21.81 7.40
N ALA A 169 -0.36 22.15 8.56
CA ALA A 169 -0.35 23.53 9.09
C ALA A 169 1.05 24.13 9.24
N GLY A 170 2.07 23.28 9.34
CA GLY A 170 3.48 23.69 9.40
C GLY A 170 4.23 23.56 8.07
N ALA A 171 3.56 23.27 6.96
CA ALA A 171 4.20 23.09 5.66
C ALA A 171 4.54 24.41 4.99
N VAL A 172 5.75 24.52 4.45
CA VAL A 172 6.13 25.60 3.54
C VAL A 172 6.67 25.01 2.25
N THR A 173 6.12 25.44 1.11
CA THR A 173 6.43 24.91 -0.22
C THR A 173 7.06 25.98 -1.10
N TRP A 174 8.15 25.63 -1.79
CA TRP A 174 8.83 26.47 -2.78
C TRP A 174 9.04 25.74 -4.08
N ALA A 175 9.05 26.49 -5.18
CA ALA A 175 9.53 25.96 -6.45
C ALA A 175 11.03 25.67 -6.35
N ILE A 176 11.48 24.54 -6.91
CA ILE A 176 12.90 24.13 -6.86
C ILE A 176 13.82 25.16 -7.56
N ASP A 177 13.28 25.86 -8.57
CA ASP A 177 14.01 26.88 -9.32
C ASP A 177 13.93 28.29 -8.67
N ASP A 178 13.16 28.47 -7.59
CA ASP A 178 12.98 29.75 -6.87
C ASP A 178 13.01 29.53 -5.34
N LEU A 179 14.17 29.11 -4.84
CA LEU A 179 14.36 28.79 -3.42
C LEU A 179 14.82 30.03 -2.63
N PRO A 180 14.26 30.28 -1.44
CA PRO A 180 14.69 31.40 -0.59
C PRO A 180 16.09 31.17 -0.04
N ALA A 181 16.92 32.20 -0.04
CA ALA A 181 18.25 32.15 0.56
C ALA A 181 18.21 31.95 2.09
N GLN A 182 17.22 32.57 2.76
CA GLN A 182 17.03 32.53 4.21
C GLN A 182 15.54 32.34 4.52
N PRO A 183 15.03 31.10 4.57
CA PRO A 183 13.65 30.88 4.95
C PRO A 183 13.42 31.15 6.46
N ASP A 184 12.21 31.55 6.78
CA ASP A 184 11.77 31.59 8.17
C ASP A 184 11.35 30.17 8.62
N TRP A 185 12.18 29.58 9.47
CA TRP A 185 11.94 28.23 9.99
C TRP A 185 11.04 28.19 11.24
N THR A 186 10.65 29.38 11.79
CA THR A 186 9.92 29.42 13.08
C THR A 186 8.51 28.86 12.99
N ALA A 187 7.88 28.96 11.82
CA ALA A 187 6.55 28.43 11.54
C ALA A 187 6.56 27.01 10.91
N VAL A 188 7.74 26.49 10.54
CA VAL A 188 7.86 25.20 9.88
C VAL A 188 7.89 24.08 10.92
N ASN A 189 6.97 23.14 10.84
CA ASN A 189 6.92 21.97 11.71
C ASN A 189 6.26 20.77 11.04
N ASP A 190 6.57 19.59 11.52
CA ASP A 190 5.88 18.36 11.13
C ASP A 190 4.65 18.15 12.00
N ILE A 191 3.54 17.73 11.37
CA ILE A 191 2.35 17.23 12.07
C ILE A 191 2.49 15.73 12.32
N PRO A 192 1.68 15.13 13.24
CA PRO A 192 1.62 13.69 13.39
C PRO A 192 1.20 12.96 12.11
N VAL A 193 1.99 11.94 11.72
CA VAL A 193 1.76 11.11 10.52
C VAL A 193 1.75 9.64 10.89
N ALA A 194 0.73 8.89 10.42
CA ALA A 194 0.70 7.44 10.43
C ALA A 194 0.74 6.88 9.01
N LEU A 195 1.57 5.84 8.79
CA LEU A 195 1.62 5.06 7.57
C LEU A 195 0.87 3.74 7.77
N VAL A 196 0.01 3.36 6.83
CA VAL A 196 -0.73 2.09 6.90
C VAL A 196 -0.51 1.29 5.63
N THR A 197 0.11 0.12 5.76
CA THR A 197 0.31 -0.82 4.66
C THR A 197 -0.19 -2.22 5.04
N GLY A 198 -0.15 -3.12 4.08
CA GLY A 198 -0.58 -4.51 4.19
C GLY A 198 -1.18 -5.00 2.89
N THR A 199 -1.53 -6.27 2.79
CA THR A 199 -2.29 -6.77 1.64
C THR A 199 -3.75 -6.34 1.77
N ASN A 200 -4.39 -6.66 2.88
CA ASN A 200 -5.79 -6.32 3.17
C ASN A 200 -5.91 -5.45 4.44
N GLY A 201 -7.02 -4.75 4.63
CA GLY A 201 -7.30 -3.95 5.82
C GLY A 201 -6.74 -2.53 5.80
N LYS A 202 -5.85 -2.16 4.88
CA LYS A 202 -5.23 -0.82 4.77
C LYS A 202 -6.24 0.32 4.85
N THR A 203 -7.18 0.37 3.93
CA THR A 203 -8.16 1.46 3.80
C THR A 203 -9.03 1.59 5.05
N THR A 204 -9.52 0.48 5.60
CA THR A 204 -10.33 0.48 6.83
C THR A 204 -9.54 0.99 8.02
N THR A 205 -8.30 0.50 8.21
CA THR A 205 -7.41 0.96 9.29
C THR A 205 -7.06 2.44 9.15
N THR A 206 -6.73 2.90 7.93
CA THR A 206 -6.46 4.33 7.61
C THR A 206 -7.66 5.21 8.00
N ARG A 207 -8.86 4.80 7.63
CA ARG A 207 -10.08 5.57 7.93
C ARG A 207 -10.45 5.58 9.39
N LEU A 208 -10.26 4.46 10.10
CA LEU A 208 -10.45 4.40 11.55
C LEU A 208 -9.53 5.36 12.27
N ILE A 209 -8.23 5.36 11.96
CA ILE A 209 -7.24 6.27 12.59
C ILE A 209 -7.62 7.73 12.30
N ALA A 210 -7.95 8.07 11.05
CA ALA A 210 -8.34 9.43 10.69
C ALA A 210 -9.64 9.86 11.41
N ALA A 211 -10.61 8.96 11.57
CA ALA A 211 -11.82 9.23 12.34
C ALA A 211 -11.53 9.46 13.84
N MET A 212 -10.57 8.72 14.42
CA MET A 212 -10.13 8.91 15.80
C MET A 212 -9.48 10.28 16.00
N GLY A 213 -8.69 10.77 15.04
CA GLY A 213 -8.17 12.15 15.04
C GLY A 213 -9.28 13.19 15.01
N ARG A 214 -10.28 13.03 14.14
CA ARG A 214 -11.44 13.96 14.11
C ARG A 214 -12.22 13.98 15.41
N ALA A 215 -12.34 12.84 16.09
CA ALA A 215 -13.10 12.75 17.36
C ALA A 215 -12.50 13.58 18.50
N VAL A 216 -11.24 13.97 18.42
CA VAL A 216 -10.60 14.89 19.38
C VAL A 216 -10.56 16.35 18.88
N GLY A 217 -11.25 16.65 17.79
CA GLY A 217 -11.31 18.01 17.23
C GLY A 217 -10.13 18.42 16.36
N VAL A 218 -9.23 17.48 16.05
CA VAL A 218 -8.07 17.71 15.16
C VAL A 218 -8.52 17.60 13.70
N ILE A 219 -8.10 18.54 12.86
CA ILE A 219 -8.31 18.46 11.40
C ILE A 219 -7.42 17.36 10.84
N SER A 220 -7.97 16.13 10.86
CA SER A 220 -7.28 14.97 10.32
C SER A 220 -7.60 14.78 8.84
N GLY A 221 -6.61 14.30 8.09
CA GLY A 221 -6.80 13.94 6.70
C GLY A 221 -6.23 12.57 6.37
N LEU A 222 -6.60 12.04 5.23
CA LEU A 222 -6.10 10.76 4.75
C LEU A 222 -5.91 10.73 3.24
N SER A 223 -4.96 9.92 2.78
CA SER A 223 -4.86 9.49 1.39
C SER A 223 -5.09 7.98 1.30
N SER A 224 -5.83 7.54 0.29
CA SER A 224 -6.22 6.13 0.14
C SER A 224 -6.35 5.74 -1.33
N THR A 225 -6.67 4.48 -1.61
CA THR A 225 -6.99 3.98 -2.96
C THR A 225 -8.26 4.58 -3.57
N GLU A 226 -8.99 5.42 -2.86
CA GLU A 226 -10.27 5.95 -3.33
C GLU A 226 -10.33 7.48 -3.39
N PHE A 227 -9.61 8.15 -2.51
CA PHE A 227 -9.59 9.61 -2.46
C PHE A 227 -8.47 10.15 -1.55
N VAL A 228 -8.23 11.46 -1.66
CA VAL A 228 -7.55 12.30 -0.67
C VAL A 228 -8.60 13.18 0.00
N LYS A 229 -8.61 13.20 1.34
CA LYS A 229 -9.61 13.94 2.14
C LYS A 229 -8.95 14.69 3.29
N VAL A 230 -9.39 15.95 3.54
CA VAL A 230 -9.01 16.76 4.71
C VAL A 230 -10.29 17.14 5.46
N GLY A 231 -10.39 16.80 6.72
CA GLY A 231 -11.63 16.92 7.47
C GLY A 231 -12.77 16.20 6.75
N ASP A 232 -13.80 16.93 6.32
CA ASP A 232 -14.94 16.41 5.56
C ASP A 232 -14.85 16.66 4.06
N GLU A 233 -13.86 17.43 3.60
CA GLU A 233 -13.66 17.77 2.19
C GLU A 233 -12.85 16.71 1.46
N VAL A 234 -13.40 16.18 0.36
CA VAL A 234 -12.67 15.34 -0.60
C VAL A 234 -11.93 16.26 -1.57
N LEU A 235 -10.60 16.29 -1.51
CA LEU A 235 -9.77 17.09 -2.41
C LEU A 235 -9.72 16.46 -3.80
N GLU A 236 -9.53 15.14 -3.86
CA GLU A 236 -9.41 14.40 -5.11
C GLU A 236 -9.95 12.97 -4.96
N LYS A 237 -10.58 12.45 -6.02
CA LYS A 237 -11.05 11.06 -6.12
C LYS A 237 -10.14 10.23 -7.01
N GLY A 238 -9.80 9.01 -6.59
CA GLY A 238 -8.95 8.09 -7.34
C GLY A 238 -7.99 7.31 -6.44
N ASP A 239 -7.10 6.54 -7.05
CA ASP A 239 -6.05 5.79 -6.34
C ASP A 239 -4.88 6.71 -5.95
N TYR A 240 -4.89 7.13 -4.72
CA TYR A 240 -3.89 7.99 -4.09
C TYR A 240 -3.14 7.30 -2.95
N ALA A 241 -3.10 5.96 -2.91
CA ALA A 241 -2.36 5.18 -1.93
C ALA A 241 -0.83 5.16 -2.20
N GLY A 242 -0.25 6.33 -2.44
CA GLY A 242 1.17 6.49 -2.75
C GLY A 242 1.67 7.92 -2.59
N PRO A 243 2.95 8.20 -2.97
CA PRO A 243 3.59 9.48 -2.68
C PRO A 243 2.90 10.71 -3.28
N ALA A 244 2.20 10.57 -4.41
CA ALA A 244 1.46 11.70 -5.00
C ALA A 244 0.29 12.13 -4.11
N GLY A 245 -0.52 11.18 -3.63
CA GLY A 245 -1.62 11.47 -2.71
C GLY A 245 -1.13 11.99 -1.37
N ALA A 246 -0.03 11.44 -0.86
CA ALA A 246 0.60 11.91 0.37
C ALA A 246 1.06 13.37 0.25
N ARG A 247 1.72 13.75 -0.85
CA ARG A 247 2.14 15.16 -1.08
C ARG A 247 0.96 16.11 -1.20
N LEU A 248 -0.10 15.71 -1.92
CA LEU A 248 -1.32 16.50 -2.03
C LEU A 248 -1.92 16.76 -0.65
N LEU A 249 -2.04 15.71 0.18
CA LEU A 249 -2.56 15.80 1.53
C LEU A 249 -1.69 16.66 2.44
N LEU A 250 -0.39 16.36 2.52
CA LEU A 250 0.55 16.95 3.47
C LEU A 250 0.91 18.41 3.17
N ARG A 251 0.57 18.90 1.98
CA ARG A 251 0.69 20.33 1.59
C ARG A 251 -0.55 21.17 1.94
N ASP A 252 -1.64 20.54 2.39
CA ASP A 252 -2.84 21.29 2.78
C ASP A 252 -2.61 21.98 4.15
N PRO A 253 -2.64 23.33 4.20
CA PRO A 253 -2.29 24.07 5.43
C PRO A 253 -3.32 23.94 6.55
N ARG A 254 -4.46 23.34 6.33
CA ARG A 254 -5.48 23.08 7.35
C ARG A 254 -5.18 21.81 8.15
N LEU A 255 -4.36 20.91 7.58
CA LEU A 255 -4.13 19.58 8.11
C LEU A 255 -3.30 19.61 9.40
N GLU A 256 -3.78 18.91 10.44
CA GLU A 256 -3.13 18.81 11.75
C GLU A 256 -2.72 17.37 12.11
N LEU A 257 -3.28 16.35 11.41
CA LEU A 257 -2.93 14.95 11.54
C LEU A 257 -3.14 14.24 10.21
N ALA A 258 -2.16 13.46 9.75
CA ALA A 258 -2.22 12.74 8.50
C ALA A 258 -2.21 11.21 8.68
N VAL A 259 -3.04 10.51 7.92
CA VAL A 259 -3.00 9.04 7.82
C VAL A 259 -2.85 8.65 6.35
N LEU A 260 -1.74 8.01 6.03
CA LEU A 260 -1.35 7.70 4.65
C LEU A 260 -1.49 6.20 4.39
N GLU A 261 -2.40 5.81 3.50
CA GLU A 261 -2.40 4.47 2.96
C GLU A 261 -1.22 4.31 2.01
N VAL A 262 -0.39 3.26 2.22
CA VAL A 262 0.83 3.03 1.47
C VAL A 262 0.72 1.71 0.72
N ALA A 263 0.49 1.79 -0.59
CA ALA A 263 0.46 0.65 -1.47
C ALA A 263 1.88 0.23 -1.90
N ARG A 264 2.09 -1.07 -2.11
CA ARG A 264 3.33 -1.67 -2.60
C ARG A 264 3.91 -0.93 -3.82
N GLY A 265 3.05 -0.65 -4.81
CA GLY A 265 3.47 0.00 -6.05
C GLY A 265 4.06 1.40 -5.83
N GLY A 266 3.56 2.15 -4.83
CA GLY A 266 4.11 3.44 -4.43
C GLY A 266 5.53 3.30 -3.88
N ILE A 267 5.74 2.37 -2.94
CA ILE A 267 7.05 2.10 -2.32
C ILE A 267 8.08 1.75 -3.39
N LEU A 268 7.74 0.84 -4.30
CA LEU A 268 8.68 0.32 -5.30
C LEU A 268 9.01 1.32 -6.41
N ARG A 269 8.05 2.18 -6.76
CA ARG A 269 8.23 3.15 -7.87
C ARG A 269 8.84 4.48 -7.43
N ARG A 270 8.60 4.91 -6.19
CA ARG A 270 8.98 6.27 -5.74
C ARG A 270 9.54 6.32 -4.32
N GLY A 271 9.55 5.23 -3.56
CA GLY A 271 9.88 5.19 -2.14
C GLY A 271 8.69 5.57 -1.26
N LEU A 272 8.94 5.69 0.04
CA LEU A 272 7.94 6.09 1.02
C LEU A 272 7.67 7.60 0.93
N PRO A 273 6.44 8.02 1.23
CA PRO A 273 6.04 9.42 1.06
C PRO A 273 6.67 10.39 2.05
N VAL A 274 7.08 9.91 3.22
CA VAL A 274 7.65 10.70 4.33
C VAL A 274 8.83 9.97 4.96
N GLY A 275 9.66 10.70 5.72
CA GLY A 275 10.80 10.18 6.48
C GLY A 275 10.62 10.24 8.01
N HIS A 276 9.59 10.93 8.53
CA HIS A 276 9.40 11.22 9.95
C HIS A 276 8.01 10.86 10.49
N ALA A 277 7.49 9.67 10.15
CA ALA A 277 6.21 9.19 10.68
C ALA A 277 6.29 8.83 12.19
N GLN A 278 5.22 9.10 12.95
CA GLN A 278 5.08 8.67 14.34
C GLN A 278 4.66 7.22 14.48
N ALA A 279 3.85 6.74 13.54
CA ALA A 279 3.36 5.37 13.53
C ALA A 279 3.47 4.77 12.14
N ALA A 280 3.77 3.48 12.07
CA ALA A 280 3.65 2.68 10.86
C ALA A 280 2.95 1.37 11.20
N VAL A 281 1.98 0.97 10.38
CA VAL A 281 1.17 -0.23 10.57
C VAL A 281 1.38 -1.18 9.41
N VAL A 282 1.59 -2.47 9.71
CA VAL A 282 1.50 -3.55 8.73
C VAL A 282 0.40 -4.50 9.17
N THR A 283 -0.71 -4.52 8.44
CA THR A 283 -1.90 -5.29 8.81
C THR A 283 -1.73 -6.78 8.57
N ASN A 284 -1.26 -7.16 7.39
CA ASN A 284 -1.01 -8.55 6.98
C ASN A 284 -0.23 -8.61 5.66
N VAL A 285 0.29 -9.80 5.32
CA VAL A 285 0.92 -10.09 4.04
C VAL A 285 0.32 -11.37 3.47
N ALA A 286 -0.23 -11.28 2.27
CA ALA A 286 -0.72 -12.41 1.51
C ALA A 286 -0.38 -12.21 0.02
N SER A 287 -0.46 -13.27 -0.78
CA SER A 287 -0.18 -13.20 -2.21
C SER A 287 -1.10 -12.17 -2.88
N ASP A 288 -0.48 -11.15 -3.48
CA ASP A 288 -1.16 -10.11 -4.24
C ASP A 288 -0.16 -9.35 -5.11
N HIS A 289 -0.46 -9.19 -6.40
CA HIS A 289 0.37 -8.45 -7.36
C HIS A 289 1.85 -8.86 -7.39
N LEU A 290 2.18 -10.13 -7.40
CA LEU A 290 3.55 -10.64 -7.60
C LEU A 290 4.01 -10.48 -9.05
N GLY A 291 5.32 -10.63 -9.32
CA GLY A 291 5.90 -10.61 -10.67
C GLY A 291 6.28 -9.23 -11.20
N GLN A 292 6.36 -8.19 -10.37
CA GLN A 292 6.75 -6.84 -10.77
C GLN A 292 7.85 -6.28 -9.87
N TYR A 293 8.81 -5.56 -10.45
CA TYR A 293 9.91 -4.90 -9.72
C TYR A 293 10.75 -5.88 -8.88
N GLY A 294 10.96 -7.09 -9.38
CA GLY A 294 11.70 -8.13 -8.68
C GLY A 294 11.05 -8.63 -7.38
N ILE A 295 9.73 -8.48 -7.23
CA ILE A 295 8.95 -8.97 -6.10
C ILE A 295 8.14 -10.18 -6.57
N ASN A 296 8.74 -11.37 -6.48
CA ASN A 296 8.22 -12.59 -7.06
C ASN A 296 7.65 -13.56 -6.03
N THR A 297 7.99 -13.36 -4.75
CA THR A 297 7.51 -14.19 -3.63
C THR A 297 6.74 -13.38 -2.60
N VAL A 298 6.00 -14.06 -1.74
CA VAL A 298 5.30 -13.41 -0.63
C VAL A 298 6.26 -12.90 0.44
N GLU A 299 7.43 -13.53 0.58
CA GLU A 299 8.52 -13.12 1.45
C GLU A 299 9.13 -11.79 0.96
N ASP A 300 9.35 -11.65 -0.36
CA ASP A 300 9.75 -10.38 -0.97
C ASP A 300 8.71 -9.29 -0.67
N LEU A 301 7.42 -9.62 -0.84
CA LEU A 301 6.33 -8.70 -0.57
C LEU A 301 6.29 -8.27 0.90
N ALA A 302 6.59 -9.18 1.84
CA ALA A 302 6.73 -8.87 3.25
C ALA A 302 7.86 -7.84 3.49
N GLN A 303 9.03 -8.02 2.88
CA GLN A 303 10.15 -7.07 2.98
C GLN A 303 9.76 -5.67 2.47
N VAL A 304 9.04 -5.61 1.34
CA VAL A 304 8.54 -4.33 0.80
C VAL A 304 7.62 -3.63 1.80
N LYS A 305 6.62 -4.35 2.34
CA LYS A 305 5.65 -3.75 3.27
C LYS A 305 6.33 -3.36 4.58
N LEU A 306 7.19 -4.19 5.12
CA LEU A 306 7.94 -3.88 6.35
C LEU A 306 8.89 -2.68 6.18
N SER A 307 9.29 -2.32 4.94
CA SER A 307 10.13 -1.13 4.72
C SER A 307 9.55 0.18 5.27
N VAL A 308 8.23 0.24 5.56
CA VAL A 308 7.59 1.39 6.22
C VAL A 308 8.23 1.77 7.55
N HIS A 309 8.90 0.82 8.25
CA HIS A 309 9.64 1.12 9.47
C HIS A 309 10.76 2.14 9.26
N ARG A 310 11.30 2.23 8.03
CA ARG A 310 12.38 3.15 7.68
C ARG A 310 11.94 4.60 7.63
N ALA A 311 10.64 4.85 7.51
CA ALA A 311 10.06 6.18 7.59
C ALA A 311 9.74 6.63 9.02
N LEU A 312 9.95 5.79 10.03
CA LEU A 312 9.68 6.17 11.42
C LEU A 312 10.74 7.13 11.93
N ARG A 313 10.28 8.20 12.60
CA ARG A 313 11.15 9.08 13.38
C ARG A 313 11.69 8.37 14.62
N LEU A 314 12.68 8.97 15.28
CA LEU A 314 13.15 8.48 16.57
C LEU A 314 11.99 8.42 17.58
N GLY A 315 11.76 7.27 18.22
CA GLY A 315 10.63 7.04 19.13
C GLY A 315 9.30 6.73 18.43
N GLY A 316 9.26 6.75 17.10
CA GLY A 316 8.08 6.30 16.34
C GLY A 316 7.80 4.81 16.54
N GLN A 317 6.53 4.41 16.45
CA GLN A 317 6.09 3.05 16.76
C GLN A 317 5.71 2.25 15.51
N LEU A 318 6.20 1.01 15.45
CA LEU A 318 5.86 0.04 14.40
C LEU A 318 4.82 -0.94 14.94
N VAL A 319 3.60 -0.90 14.41
CA VAL A 319 2.47 -1.74 14.82
C VAL A 319 2.34 -2.92 13.85
N LEU A 320 2.47 -4.15 14.35
CA LEU A 320 2.54 -5.36 13.54
C LEU A 320 1.57 -6.45 13.99
N ASN A 321 1.05 -7.20 13.04
CA ASN A 321 0.21 -8.37 13.26
C ASN A 321 1.05 -9.58 13.70
N ALA A 322 0.85 -10.05 14.93
CA ALA A 322 1.55 -11.22 15.46
C ALA A 322 0.96 -12.56 14.99
N ASP A 323 -0.22 -12.53 14.37
CA ASP A 323 -0.88 -13.74 13.82
C ASP A 323 -0.47 -14.01 12.37
N ASP A 324 0.23 -13.08 11.72
CA ASP A 324 0.74 -13.23 10.36
C ASP A 324 2.21 -13.67 10.37
N ALA A 325 2.47 -14.91 9.98
CA ALA A 325 3.80 -15.50 10.02
C ALA A 325 4.81 -14.75 9.11
N LEU A 326 4.37 -14.19 7.97
CA LEU A 326 5.23 -13.42 7.06
C LEU A 326 5.61 -12.06 7.64
N VAL A 327 4.66 -11.40 8.32
CA VAL A 327 4.92 -10.17 9.06
C VAL A 327 5.92 -10.43 10.19
N VAL A 328 5.71 -11.49 10.97
CA VAL A 328 6.60 -11.87 12.08
C VAL A 328 8.01 -12.20 11.57
N ALA A 329 8.13 -12.98 10.51
CA ALA A 329 9.41 -13.38 9.94
C ALA A 329 10.23 -12.20 9.39
N ALA A 330 9.56 -11.18 8.84
CA ALA A 330 10.19 -10.00 8.25
C ALA A 330 10.36 -8.83 9.26
N ALA A 331 9.88 -8.97 10.49
CA ALA A 331 9.85 -7.88 11.46
C ALA A 331 11.25 -7.42 11.89
N PRO A 332 11.54 -6.10 11.91
CA PRO A 332 12.78 -5.55 12.45
C PRO A 332 12.74 -5.56 13.98
N LEU A 333 13.05 -6.69 14.60
CA LEU A 333 12.90 -6.91 16.05
C LEU A 333 13.72 -5.94 16.90
N SER A 334 14.80 -5.37 16.37
CA SER A 334 15.59 -4.33 17.05
C SER A 334 14.78 -3.06 17.36
N MET A 335 13.68 -2.80 16.62
CA MET A 335 12.79 -1.68 16.87
C MET A 335 11.73 -1.94 17.95
N GLN A 336 11.67 -3.14 18.51
CA GLN A 336 10.70 -3.55 19.51
C GLN A 336 9.25 -3.25 19.06
N PRO A 337 8.72 -3.92 18.01
CA PRO A 337 7.40 -3.63 17.49
C PRO A 337 6.28 -3.73 18.54
N VAL A 338 5.25 -2.93 18.36
CA VAL A 338 3.98 -3.02 19.08
C VAL A 338 3.13 -4.08 18.40
N TRP A 339 2.95 -5.22 19.04
CA TRP A 339 2.24 -6.36 18.47
C TRP A 339 0.74 -6.33 18.74
N PHE A 340 -0.06 -6.78 17.79
CA PHE A 340 -1.46 -7.13 18.03
C PHE A 340 -1.76 -8.55 17.57
N SER A 341 -2.77 -9.19 18.22
CA SER A 341 -3.17 -10.57 17.93
C SER A 341 -4.63 -10.82 18.28
N LEU A 342 -5.26 -11.74 17.59
CA LEU A 342 -6.56 -12.30 17.97
C LEU A 342 -6.46 -13.39 19.03
N ASP A 343 -5.25 -13.87 19.31
CA ASP A 343 -4.98 -14.89 20.32
C ASP A 343 -4.25 -14.29 21.53
N PRO A 344 -4.85 -14.26 22.74
CA PRO A 344 -4.19 -13.77 23.93
C PRO A 344 -3.00 -14.63 24.36
N ALA A 345 -2.89 -15.88 23.88
CA ALA A 345 -1.80 -16.79 24.13
C ALA A 345 -0.67 -16.71 23.08
N ASN A 346 -0.79 -15.84 22.07
CA ASN A 346 0.27 -15.64 21.09
C ASN A 346 1.60 -15.32 21.80
N PRO A 347 2.70 -16.03 21.49
CA PRO A 347 3.97 -15.88 22.21
C PRO A 347 4.53 -14.46 22.22
N LEU A 348 4.31 -13.67 21.13
CA LEU A 348 4.76 -12.27 21.03
C LEU A 348 3.95 -11.35 21.95
N ILE A 349 2.64 -11.58 22.08
CA ILE A 349 1.78 -10.86 23.02
C ILE A 349 2.18 -11.19 24.46
N VAL A 350 2.34 -12.48 24.79
CA VAL A 350 2.77 -12.91 26.11
C VAL A 350 4.12 -12.31 26.49
N ALA A 351 5.08 -12.34 25.56
CA ALA A 351 6.41 -11.75 25.77
C ALA A 351 6.37 -10.21 25.92
N ALA A 352 5.54 -9.52 25.13
CA ALA A 352 5.38 -8.06 25.22
C ALA A 352 4.81 -7.65 26.59
N ARG A 353 3.74 -8.32 27.04
CA ARG A 353 3.12 -8.10 28.36
C ARG A 353 4.10 -8.38 29.50
N ALA A 354 4.80 -9.51 29.45
CA ALA A 354 5.80 -9.86 30.49
C ALA A 354 6.97 -8.86 30.54
N ALA A 355 7.32 -8.23 29.39
CA ALA A 355 8.37 -7.23 29.32
C ALA A 355 7.89 -5.79 29.58
N GLY A 356 6.63 -5.59 29.98
CA GLY A 356 6.05 -4.25 30.20
C GLY A 356 6.07 -3.40 28.94
N ARG A 357 5.73 -3.99 27.77
CA ARG A 357 5.69 -3.29 26.47
C ARG A 357 4.27 -3.15 25.97
N ALA A 358 4.02 -2.10 25.19
CA ALA A 358 2.74 -1.86 24.54
C ALA A 358 2.38 -3.00 23.59
N CYS A 359 1.12 -3.44 23.64
CA CYS A 359 0.55 -4.44 22.74
C CYS A 359 -0.97 -4.41 22.78
N GLY A 360 -1.63 -5.11 21.84
CA GLY A 360 -3.08 -5.26 21.82
C GLY A 360 -3.49 -6.70 21.50
N TRP A 361 -4.61 -7.17 22.07
CA TRP A 361 -5.09 -8.52 21.81
C TRP A 361 -6.61 -8.62 21.96
N TYR A 362 -7.17 -9.68 21.39
CA TYR A 362 -8.57 -10.00 21.60
C TYR A 362 -8.72 -11.06 22.68
N GLN A 363 -9.53 -10.81 23.71
CA GLN A 363 -9.76 -11.74 24.80
C GLN A 363 -11.15 -11.55 25.40
N GLY A 364 -11.84 -12.65 25.67
CA GLY A 364 -13.12 -12.64 26.36
C GLY A 364 -14.21 -11.81 25.68
N GLY A 365 -14.18 -11.73 24.34
CA GLY A 365 -15.11 -10.89 23.57
C GLY A 365 -14.72 -9.42 23.48
N SER A 366 -13.58 -8.99 24.04
CA SER A 366 -13.15 -7.59 24.09
C SER A 366 -11.81 -7.36 23.40
N LEU A 367 -11.63 -6.17 22.86
CA LEU A 367 -10.35 -5.64 22.42
C LEU A 367 -9.60 -5.14 23.66
N MET A 368 -8.45 -5.74 23.94
CA MET A 368 -7.57 -5.42 25.05
C MET A 368 -6.37 -4.61 24.56
N LEU A 369 -5.98 -3.59 25.28
CA LEU A 369 -4.75 -2.83 25.02
C LEU A 369 -3.89 -2.75 26.29
N SER A 370 -2.57 -2.79 26.09
CA SER A 370 -1.57 -2.48 27.11
C SER A 370 -0.69 -1.33 26.64
N ASP A 371 -0.34 -0.44 27.56
CA ASP A 371 0.72 0.57 27.36
C ASP A 371 2.07 0.11 27.97
N GLY A 372 2.10 -1.11 28.50
CA GLY A 372 3.22 -1.71 29.21
C GLY A 372 3.11 -1.61 30.73
N ALA A 373 2.38 -0.63 31.27
CA ALA A 373 2.15 -0.45 32.70
C ALA A 373 0.74 -0.92 33.12
N THR A 374 -0.25 -0.64 32.27
CA THR A 374 -1.66 -0.95 32.52
C THR A 374 -2.28 -1.73 31.35
N GLU A 375 -3.21 -2.61 31.67
CA GLU A 375 -4.02 -3.34 30.69
C GLU A 375 -5.48 -2.89 30.81
N VAL A 376 -6.08 -2.53 29.68
CA VAL A 376 -7.46 -2.05 29.64
C VAL A 376 -8.29 -2.84 28.64
N ALA A 377 -9.53 -3.17 29.01
CA ALA A 377 -10.55 -3.60 28.05
C ALA A 377 -11.09 -2.35 27.34
N LEU A 378 -10.62 -2.10 26.12
CA LEU A 378 -10.97 -0.91 25.38
C LEU A 378 -12.46 -0.89 25.03
N ILE A 379 -12.95 -1.95 24.37
CA ILE A 379 -14.34 -2.09 23.91
C ILE A 379 -14.69 -3.57 23.68
N ALA A 380 -15.94 -3.95 23.91
CA ALA A 380 -16.42 -5.26 23.47
C ALA A 380 -16.53 -5.32 21.94
N ALA A 381 -16.10 -6.43 21.33
CA ALA A 381 -16.19 -6.59 19.88
C ALA A 381 -17.63 -6.50 19.37
N ALA A 382 -18.60 -6.95 20.16
CA ALA A 382 -20.03 -6.85 19.84
C ALA A 382 -20.50 -5.39 19.68
N ASP A 383 -19.84 -4.44 20.36
CA ASP A 383 -20.15 -3.02 20.31
C ASP A 383 -19.41 -2.28 19.18
N VAL A 384 -18.57 -3.00 18.41
CA VAL A 384 -17.89 -2.48 17.22
C VAL A 384 -18.70 -2.86 15.99
N PRO A 385 -19.42 -1.92 15.31
CA PRO A 385 -20.29 -2.27 14.19
C PRO A 385 -19.57 -3.00 13.04
N LEU A 386 -18.31 -2.63 12.76
CA LEU A 386 -17.48 -3.30 11.76
C LEU A 386 -17.24 -4.78 12.03
N SER A 387 -17.32 -5.22 13.29
CA SER A 387 -17.06 -6.60 13.67
C SER A 387 -18.19 -7.56 13.32
N LEU A 388 -19.35 -7.04 12.92
CA LEU A 388 -20.57 -7.84 12.70
C LEU A 388 -20.91 -8.73 13.92
N GLY A 389 -20.93 -8.11 15.11
CA GLY A 389 -21.16 -8.83 16.36
C GLY A 389 -20.01 -9.76 16.77
N GLY A 390 -18.80 -9.50 16.28
CA GLY A 390 -17.60 -10.32 16.54
C GLY A 390 -17.31 -11.36 15.44
N ALA A 391 -18.18 -11.51 14.44
CA ALA A 391 -18.00 -12.48 13.36
C ALA A 391 -16.90 -12.07 12.37
N ALA A 392 -16.74 -10.78 12.10
CA ALA A 392 -15.72 -10.23 11.19
C ALA A 392 -14.38 -10.06 11.94
N ARG A 393 -13.68 -11.16 12.16
CA ARG A 393 -12.41 -11.18 12.92
C ARG A 393 -11.34 -10.29 12.29
N TYR A 394 -11.26 -10.22 10.97
CA TYR A 394 -10.34 -9.32 10.25
C TYR A 394 -10.59 -7.82 10.57
N ASN A 395 -11.82 -7.44 10.90
CA ASN A 395 -12.13 -6.09 11.35
C ASN A 395 -11.80 -5.86 12.83
N ILE A 396 -11.77 -6.91 13.65
CA ILE A 396 -11.20 -6.83 15.00
C ILE A 396 -9.68 -6.59 14.92
N GLU A 397 -8.97 -7.27 14.01
CA GLU A 397 -7.54 -6.99 13.72
C GLU A 397 -7.33 -5.54 13.27
N ASN A 398 -8.13 -5.06 12.29
CA ASN A 398 -8.06 -3.68 11.81
C ASN A 398 -8.30 -2.68 12.95
N ALA A 399 -9.27 -2.96 13.84
CA ALA A 399 -9.58 -2.11 14.99
C ALA A 399 -8.45 -2.09 16.03
N LEU A 400 -7.83 -3.25 16.34
CA LEU A 400 -6.65 -3.33 17.21
C LEU A 400 -5.47 -2.54 16.63
N ALA A 401 -5.17 -2.76 15.35
CA ALA A 401 -4.12 -2.05 14.64
C ALA A 401 -4.34 -0.52 14.65
N ALA A 402 -5.58 -0.08 14.36
CA ALA A 402 -5.95 1.33 14.37
C ALA A 402 -5.85 1.95 15.77
N ALA A 403 -6.31 1.24 16.81
CA ALA A 403 -6.25 1.71 18.20
C ALA A 403 -4.82 1.89 18.69
N LEU A 404 -3.94 0.92 18.39
CA LEU A 404 -2.51 1.02 18.73
C LEU A 404 -1.80 2.15 17.97
N ALA A 405 -2.09 2.31 16.69
CA ALA A 405 -1.56 3.42 15.91
C ALA A 405 -2.06 4.79 16.42
N ALA A 406 -3.34 4.88 16.81
CA ALA A 406 -3.91 6.09 17.39
C ALA A 406 -3.24 6.45 18.73
N ARG A 407 -2.97 5.48 19.60
CA ARG A 407 -2.15 5.70 20.82
C ARG A 407 -0.74 6.18 20.49
N ALA A 408 -0.10 5.61 19.44
CA ALA A 408 1.21 6.06 18.99
C ALA A 408 1.21 7.50 18.47
N LEU A 409 0.06 7.99 17.95
CA LEU A 409 -0.17 9.39 17.58
C LEU A 409 -0.52 10.28 18.79
N GLY A 410 -0.59 9.74 20.00
CA GLY A 410 -0.90 10.47 21.23
C GLY A 410 -2.38 10.61 21.55
N LEU A 411 -3.26 9.84 20.89
CA LEU A 411 -4.70 9.87 21.16
C LEU A 411 -5.04 9.00 22.40
N GLU A 412 -5.97 9.49 23.20
CA GLU A 412 -6.44 8.79 24.40
C GLU A 412 -7.47 7.70 24.07
N ASP A 413 -7.69 6.76 25.00
CA ASP A 413 -8.59 5.62 24.82
C ASP A 413 -10.07 6.02 24.65
N ALA A 414 -10.49 7.10 25.30
CA ALA A 414 -11.92 7.51 25.27
C ALA A 414 -12.39 7.87 23.85
N PRO A 415 -11.71 8.74 23.08
CA PRO A 415 -12.06 9.01 21.68
C PRO A 415 -11.85 7.79 20.77
N ILE A 416 -10.81 6.96 21.01
CA ILE A 416 -10.60 5.71 20.26
C ILE A 416 -11.82 4.80 20.42
N ARG A 417 -12.27 4.57 21.65
CA ARG A 417 -13.45 3.77 21.97
C ARG A 417 -14.71 4.34 21.32
N ALA A 418 -14.92 5.65 21.40
CA ALA A 418 -16.10 6.31 20.84
C ALA A 418 -16.19 6.10 19.33
N VAL A 419 -15.07 6.21 18.61
CA VAL A 419 -15.03 5.95 17.17
C VAL A 419 -15.28 4.47 16.88
N LEU A 420 -14.63 3.55 17.57
CA LEU A 420 -14.84 2.11 17.36
C LEU A 420 -16.32 1.72 17.58
N ALA A 421 -17.01 2.35 18.53
CA ALA A 421 -18.43 2.11 18.80
C ALA A 421 -19.38 2.72 17.78
N SER A 422 -18.95 3.74 17.03
CA SER A 422 -19.82 4.48 16.11
C SER A 422 -19.49 4.30 14.63
N PHE A 423 -18.24 3.93 14.30
CA PHE A 423 -17.79 3.79 12.92
C PHE A 423 -18.46 2.60 12.23
N ARG A 424 -19.19 2.89 11.16
CA ARG A 424 -19.95 1.89 10.40
C ARG A 424 -19.29 1.56 9.08
N SER A 425 -19.53 0.34 8.59
CA SER A 425 -19.19 -0.04 7.22
C SER A 425 -20.31 0.44 6.28
N ASP A 426 -20.42 1.74 6.10
CA ASP A 426 -21.36 2.35 5.18
C ASP A 426 -20.66 2.95 3.95
N PRO A 427 -21.39 3.25 2.86
CA PRO A 427 -20.80 3.82 1.67
C PRO A 427 -20.14 5.19 1.84
N ALA A 428 -20.54 5.97 2.85
CA ALA A 428 -19.96 7.29 3.11
C ALA A 428 -18.60 7.17 3.81
N ASP A 429 -18.53 6.31 4.83
CA ASP A 429 -17.33 6.17 5.66
C ASP A 429 -16.33 5.13 5.11
N ASN A 430 -16.82 4.00 4.55
CA ASN A 430 -15.97 2.87 4.16
C ASN A 430 -16.53 2.11 2.95
N PRO A 431 -16.68 2.73 1.77
CA PRO A 431 -17.32 2.13 0.60
C PRO A 431 -16.62 0.85 0.14
N GLY A 432 -17.39 -0.19 -0.18
CA GLY A 432 -16.90 -1.47 -0.66
C GLY A 432 -16.15 -2.29 0.38
N ARG A 433 -16.46 -2.13 1.67
CA ARG A 433 -15.85 -2.89 2.77
C ARG A 433 -16.93 -3.47 3.66
N ALA A 434 -17.54 -4.58 3.20
CA ALA A 434 -18.67 -5.25 3.82
C ALA A 434 -19.85 -4.30 4.15
N ASN A 435 -20.17 -3.36 3.25
CA ASN A 435 -21.28 -2.44 3.46
C ASN A 435 -22.60 -3.22 3.51
N ALA A 436 -23.33 -3.07 4.60
CA ALA A 436 -24.54 -3.83 4.88
C ALA A 436 -25.79 -3.02 4.51
N PHE A 437 -26.72 -3.67 3.80
CA PHE A 437 -28.02 -3.13 3.45
C PHE A 437 -29.12 -4.14 3.79
N SER A 438 -30.31 -3.65 4.09
CA SER A 438 -31.53 -4.45 4.17
C SER A 438 -32.40 -4.19 2.95
N VAL A 439 -32.60 -5.21 2.11
CA VAL A 439 -33.44 -5.14 0.90
C VAL A 439 -34.47 -6.26 0.94
N ASN A 440 -35.75 -5.96 0.84
CA ASN A 440 -36.85 -6.93 0.93
C ASN A 440 -36.74 -7.87 2.16
N GLY A 441 -36.17 -7.39 3.28
CA GLY A 441 -35.95 -8.20 4.48
C GLY A 441 -34.79 -9.19 4.38
N ALA A 442 -34.01 -9.14 3.29
CA ALA A 442 -32.73 -9.82 3.14
C ALA A 442 -31.57 -8.91 3.57
N ARG A 443 -30.45 -9.51 3.97
CA ARG A 443 -29.20 -8.79 4.22
C ARG A 443 -28.32 -8.85 2.98
N VAL A 444 -27.94 -7.71 2.46
CA VAL A 444 -27.08 -7.57 1.27
C VAL A 444 -25.78 -6.89 1.67
N PHE A 445 -24.67 -7.54 1.40
CA PHE A 445 -23.33 -7.02 1.69
C PHE A 445 -22.60 -6.69 0.39
N VAL A 446 -21.97 -5.51 0.33
CA VAL A 446 -21.11 -5.09 -0.79
C VAL A 446 -19.66 -5.08 -0.32
N ASP A 447 -18.78 -5.82 -1.01
CA ASP A 447 -17.36 -5.87 -0.69
C ASP A 447 -16.47 -5.79 -1.94
N PHE A 448 -15.26 -5.29 -1.78
CA PHE A 448 -14.24 -5.18 -2.82
C PHE A 448 -13.21 -6.31 -2.78
N ALA A 449 -13.46 -7.38 -2.02
CA ALA A 449 -12.53 -8.51 -1.90
C ALA A 449 -12.20 -9.09 -3.29
N HIS A 450 -10.91 -9.13 -3.62
CA HIS A 450 -10.41 -9.48 -4.96
C HIS A 450 -9.20 -10.43 -4.94
N ASN A 451 -8.80 -10.90 -3.77
CA ASN A 451 -7.75 -11.92 -3.61
C ASN A 451 -8.23 -13.02 -2.65
N PRO A 452 -7.64 -14.22 -2.70
CA PRO A 452 -8.10 -15.37 -1.91
C PRO A 452 -8.18 -15.08 -0.41
N HIS A 453 -7.23 -14.34 0.14
CA HIS A 453 -7.19 -14.00 1.56
C HIS A 453 -8.37 -13.10 1.97
N SER A 454 -8.67 -12.04 1.19
CA SER A 454 -9.80 -11.14 1.50
C SER A 454 -11.15 -11.83 1.34
N ILE A 455 -11.29 -12.69 0.34
CA ILE A 455 -12.53 -13.44 0.14
C ILE A 455 -12.76 -14.45 1.26
N ALA A 456 -11.73 -15.18 1.68
CA ALA A 456 -11.80 -16.08 2.82
C ALA A 456 -12.23 -15.34 4.10
N ALA A 457 -11.70 -14.14 4.33
CA ALA A 457 -12.02 -13.32 5.49
C ALA A 457 -13.50 -12.88 5.49
N VAL A 458 -13.99 -12.29 4.38
CA VAL A 458 -15.38 -11.80 4.29
C VAL A 458 -16.38 -12.96 4.28
N THR A 459 -16.11 -14.04 3.55
CA THR A 459 -17.02 -15.19 3.50
C THR A 459 -17.09 -15.93 4.82
N SER A 460 -15.98 -16.08 5.55
CA SER A 460 -15.97 -16.63 6.91
C SER A 460 -16.84 -15.83 7.87
N ALA A 461 -16.73 -14.50 7.83
CA ALA A 461 -17.55 -13.61 8.65
C ALA A 461 -19.03 -13.74 8.33
N LEU A 462 -19.39 -13.74 7.04
CA LEU A 462 -20.78 -13.81 6.60
C LEU A 462 -21.39 -15.22 6.75
N ALA A 463 -20.57 -16.28 6.67
CA ALA A 463 -21.03 -17.66 6.89
C ALA A 463 -21.50 -17.90 8.33
N ALA A 464 -20.97 -17.16 9.31
CA ALA A 464 -21.41 -17.20 10.70
C ALA A 464 -22.80 -16.57 10.92
N LEU A 465 -23.29 -15.77 9.96
CA LEU A 465 -24.58 -15.13 10.06
C LEU A 465 -25.71 -16.07 9.60
N PRO A 466 -26.87 -16.10 10.29
CA PRO A 466 -27.99 -16.94 9.88
C PRO A 466 -28.56 -16.48 8.54
N ALA A 467 -28.88 -17.43 7.65
CA ALA A 467 -29.50 -17.15 6.35
C ALA A 467 -30.33 -18.33 5.89
N LYS A 468 -31.47 -18.06 5.20
CA LYS A 468 -32.29 -19.11 4.55
C LYS A 468 -31.66 -19.56 3.23
N ARG A 469 -31.30 -18.59 2.40
CA ARG A 469 -30.57 -18.81 1.14
C ARG A 469 -29.42 -17.82 1.06
N ARG A 470 -28.37 -18.18 0.32
CA ARG A 470 -27.19 -17.34 0.10
C ARG A 470 -26.96 -17.10 -1.37
N PHE A 471 -26.76 -15.85 -1.73
CA PHE A 471 -26.50 -15.37 -3.08
C PHE A 471 -25.10 -14.76 -3.14
N VAL A 472 -24.41 -14.98 -4.26
CA VAL A 472 -23.08 -14.37 -4.49
C VAL A 472 -23.02 -13.78 -5.89
N LEU A 473 -22.62 -12.52 -6.01
CA LEU A 473 -22.19 -11.89 -7.26
C LEU A 473 -20.68 -12.03 -7.38
N LEU A 474 -20.22 -12.61 -8.48
CA LEU A 474 -18.81 -12.75 -8.85
C LEU A 474 -18.50 -11.91 -10.09
N SER A 475 -17.45 -11.13 -10.04
CA SER A 475 -16.82 -10.49 -11.20
C SER A 475 -15.31 -10.37 -10.96
N HIS A 476 -14.50 -10.34 -12.01
CA HIS A 476 -13.06 -10.15 -11.87
C HIS A 476 -12.44 -9.44 -13.08
N ALA A 477 -11.26 -8.83 -12.88
CA ALA A 477 -10.46 -8.28 -13.97
C ALA A 477 -9.72 -9.41 -14.72
N GLY A 478 -9.49 -9.23 -16.02
CA GLY A 478 -8.90 -10.21 -16.90
C GLY A 478 -7.37 -10.34 -16.81
N ASP A 479 -6.67 -9.45 -16.10
CA ASP A 479 -5.22 -9.49 -15.91
C ASP A 479 -4.75 -10.49 -14.81
N ARG A 480 -5.66 -11.28 -14.27
CA ARG A 480 -5.35 -12.31 -13.28
C ARG A 480 -5.17 -13.67 -13.94
N SER A 481 -4.38 -14.54 -13.31
CA SER A 481 -4.23 -15.91 -13.75
C SER A 481 -5.55 -16.70 -13.64
N ASP A 482 -5.68 -17.78 -14.41
CA ASP A 482 -6.83 -18.69 -14.28
C ASP A 482 -6.92 -19.30 -12.87
N GLU A 483 -5.77 -19.53 -12.23
CA GLU A 483 -5.70 -20.06 -10.88
C GLU A 483 -6.25 -19.05 -9.86
N ASP A 484 -5.89 -17.77 -9.97
CA ASP A 484 -6.41 -16.71 -9.11
C ASP A 484 -7.93 -16.56 -9.24
N ILE A 485 -8.45 -16.57 -10.48
CA ILE A 485 -9.90 -16.48 -10.75
C ILE A 485 -10.63 -17.70 -10.16
N ARG A 486 -10.09 -18.91 -10.35
CA ARG A 486 -10.64 -20.15 -9.75
C ARG A 486 -10.54 -20.11 -8.21
N GLY A 487 -9.44 -19.58 -7.67
CA GLY A 487 -9.23 -19.39 -6.24
C GLY A 487 -10.28 -18.45 -5.62
N LEU A 488 -10.59 -17.34 -6.31
CA LEU A 488 -11.65 -16.39 -5.92
C LEU A 488 -13.01 -17.11 -5.82
N VAL A 489 -13.40 -17.84 -6.87
CA VAL A 489 -14.67 -18.61 -6.87
C VAL A 489 -14.68 -19.60 -5.71
N SER A 490 -13.58 -20.37 -5.53
CA SER A 490 -13.48 -21.37 -4.45
C SER A 490 -13.61 -20.73 -3.06
N GLY A 491 -12.99 -19.57 -2.83
CA GLY A 491 -13.13 -18.82 -1.58
C GLY A 491 -14.56 -18.35 -1.31
N ALA A 492 -15.27 -17.91 -2.36
CA ALA A 492 -16.66 -17.50 -2.25
C ALA A 492 -17.60 -18.67 -1.85
N PHE A 493 -17.24 -19.90 -2.18
CA PHE A 493 -18.01 -21.11 -1.81
C PHE A 493 -17.95 -21.46 -0.31
N ALA A 494 -17.06 -20.86 0.47
CA ALA A 494 -17.14 -20.94 1.94
C ALA A 494 -18.47 -20.38 2.47
N LEU A 495 -19.11 -19.47 1.74
CA LEU A 495 -20.45 -18.96 2.04
C LEU A 495 -21.56 -20.00 1.77
N ARG A 496 -21.28 -21.10 1.05
CA ARG A 496 -22.25 -22.11 0.59
C ARG A 496 -23.41 -21.48 -0.20
N PRO A 497 -23.14 -20.86 -1.35
CA PRO A 497 -24.16 -20.14 -2.10
C PRO A 497 -25.20 -21.10 -2.68
N ASP A 498 -26.48 -20.71 -2.62
CA ASP A 498 -27.59 -21.38 -3.31
C ASP A 498 -27.72 -20.90 -4.76
N VAL A 499 -27.34 -19.62 -5.02
CA VAL A 499 -27.33 -19.01 -6.35
C VAL A 499 -26.10 -18.14 -6.50
N VAL A 500 -25.43 -18.27 -7.65
CA VAL A 500 -24.30 -17.43 -8.04
C VAL A 500 -24.65 -16.67 -9.32
N VAL A 501 -24.40 -15.38 -9.34
CA VAL A 501 -24.41 -14.57 -10.57
C VAL A 501 -22.98 -14.30 -10.97
N VAL A 502 -22.62 -14.70 -12.19
CA VAL A 502 -21.31 -14.47 -12.77
C VAL A 502 -21.43 -13.29 -13.73
N ALA A 503 -20.78 -12.20 -13.44
CA ALA A 503 -20.85 -10.98 -14.23
C ALA A 503 -19.55 -10.74 -15.01
N GLU A 504 -19.69 -10.27 -16.26
CA GLU A 504 -18.60 -9.73 -17.06
C GLU A 504 -18.09 -8.41 -16.47
N ASN A 505 -16.82 -8.10 -16.76
CA ASN A 505 -16.25 -6.79 -16.41
C ASN A 505 -15.63 -6.12 -17.65
N PRO A 506 -16.44 -5.50 -18.52
CA PRO A 506 -16.02 -5.03 -19.84
C PRO A 506 -14.90 -3.98 -19.81
N LYS A 507 -14.81 -3.20 -18.73
CA LYS A 507 -13.75 -2.17 -18.58
C LYS A 507 -12.37 -2.76 -18.29
N TYR A 508 -12.31 -3.98 -17.76
CA TYR A 508 -11.08 -4.58 -17.25
C TYR A 508 -10.76 -5.93 -17.91
N LEU A 509 -11.01 -6.07 -19.22
CA LEU A 509 -10.67 -7.27 -20.01
C LEU A 509 -9.17 -7.56 -20.04
N ARG A 510 -8.35 -6.51 -20.15
CA ARG A 510 -6.87 -6.56 -19.98
C ARG A 510 -6.20 -7.72 -20.71
N GLY A 511 -6.55 -7.91 -22.00
CA GLY A 511 -5.96 -8.94 -22.86
C GLY A 511 -6.79 -10.24 -23.00
N ARG A 512 -7.90 -10.38 -22.28
CA ARG A 512 -8.88 -11.47 -22.49
C ARG A 512 -10.02 -11.02 -23.40
N SER A 513 -10.73 -11.98 -23.98
CA SER A 513 -11.94 -11.74 -24.76
C SER A 513 -13.17 -11.65 -23.84
N LEU A 514 -14.23 -10.99 -24.32
CA LEU A 514 -15.52 -11.00 -23.64
C LEU A 514 -16.01 -12.43 -23.46
N GLY A 515 -16.46 -12.75 -22.24
CA GLY A 515 -16.97 -14.07 -21.86
C GLY A 515 -15.91 -15.02 -21.30
N ASP A 516 -14.61 -14.78 -21.47
CA ASP A 516 -13.55 -15.68 -20.98
C ASP A 516 -13.57 -15.83 -19.46
N VAL A 517 -13.59 -14.70 -18.73
CA VAL A 517 -13.60 -14.70 -17.26
C VAL A 517 -14.90 -15.30 -16.70
N PRO A 518 -16.10 -14.87 -17.16
CA PRO A 518 -17.36 -15.49 -16.76
C PRO A 518 -17.43 -16.99 -17.04
N ALA A 519 -16.93 -17.45 -18.20
CA ALA A 519 -16.92 -18.87 -18.54
C ALA A 519 -16.06 -19.68 -17.56
N LEU A 520 -14.86 -19.18 -17.21
CA LEU A 520 -13.97 -19.80 -16.24
C LEU A 520 -14.60 -19.87 -14.84
N MET A 521 -15.25 -18.78 -14.40
CA MET A 521 -15.97 -18.74 -13.12
C MET A 521 -17.14 -19.70 -13.10
N ARG A 522 -17.95 -19.74 -14.18
CA ARG A 522 -19.09 -20.67 -14.31
C ARG A 522 -18.61 -22.11 -14.25
N GLN A 523 -17.57 -22.46 -14.99
CA GLN A 523 -16.99 -23.80 -14.96
C GLN A 523 -16.59 -24.18 -13.53
N ARG A 524 -15.92 -23.29 -12.81
CA ARG A 524 -15.50 -23.55 -11.43
C ARG A 524 -16.68 -23.72 -10.48
N CYS A 525 -17.77 -22.96 -10.65
CA CYS A 525 -19.00 -23.14 -9.87
C CYS A 525 -19.61 -24.53 -10.07
N LEU A 526 -19.64 -25.03 -11.32
CA LEU A 526 -20.11 -26.40 -11.63
C LEU A 526 -19.22 -27.47 -10.99
N GLU A 527 -17.91 -27.34 -11.06
CA GLU A 527 -16.93 -28.22 -10.41
C GLU A 527 -17.11 -28.29 -8.89
N LEU A 528 -17.55 -27.19 -8.28
CA LEU A 528 -17.83 -27.08 -6.84
C LEU A 528 -19.24 -27.55 -6.45
N GLY A 529 -20.03 -28.06 -7.40
CA GLY A 529 -21.29 -28.77 -7.16
C GLY A 529 -22.56 -27.95 -7.34
N LEU A 530 -22.51 -26.71 -7.82
CA LEU A 530 -23.73 -26.02 -8.23
C LEU A 530 -24.29 -26.61 -9.52
N ARG A 531 -25.61 -26.64 -9.62
CA ARG A 531 -26.31 -26.98 -10.87
C ARG A 531 -26.31 -25.77 -11.81
N ALA A 532 -26.45 -26.05 -13.11
CA ALA A 532 -26.44 -25.04 -14.15
C ALA A 532 -27.54 -23.99 -14.00
N ASP A 533 -28.69 -24.36 -13.43
CA ASP A 533 -29.81 -23.45 -13.14
C ASP A 533 -29.61 -22.53 -11.92
N GLN A 534 -28.63 -22.81 -11.09
CA GLN A 534 -28.20 -21.98 -9.96
C GLN A 534 -27.12 -20.96 -10.32
N ILE A 535 -26.61 -20.99 -11.57
CA ILE A 535 -25.54 -20.10 -12.04
C ILE A 535 -26.11 -19.21 -13.13
N LEU A 536 -26.37 -17.97 -12.78
CA LEU A 536 -26.87 -16.93 -13.68
C LEU A 536 -25.71 -16.16 -14.30
N ALA A 537 -25.92 -15.54 -15.45
CA ALA A 537 -24.94 -14.71 -16.13
C ALA A 537 -25.45 -13.27 -16.26
N ALA A 538 -24.53 -12.31 -16.16
CA ALA A 538 -24.82 -10.88 -16.33
C ALA A 538 -23.74 -10.22 -17.18
N ASP A 539 -24.13 -9.23 -17.99
CA ASP A 539 -23.20 -8.51 -18.90
C ASP A 539 -22.29 -7.54 -18.16
N ARG A 540 -22.62 -7.19 -16.91
CA ARG A 540 -21.83 -6.34 -16.03
C ARG A 540 -22.27 -6.45 -14.56
N PRO A 541 -21.43 -6.01 -13.59
CA PRO A 541 -21.74 -6.16 -12.17
C PRO A 541 -23.05 -5.51 -11.73
N ALA A 542 -23.42 -4.34 -12.24
CA ALA A 542 -24.67 -3.66 -11.88
C ALA A 542 -25.92 -4.49 -12.27
N VAL A 543 -25.90 -5.11 -13.46
CA VAL A 543 -26.99 -6.00 -13.91
C VAL A 543 -27.08 -7.24 -13.02
N GLY A 544 -25.92 -7.84 -12.70
CA GLY A 544 -25.85 -8.99 -11.80
C GLY A 544 -26.34 -8.68 -10.39
N ALA A 545 -26.04 -7.50 -9.86
CA ALA A 545 -26.57 -7.01 -8.59
C ALA A 545 -28.09 -6.86 -8.65
N GLU A 546 -28.62 -6.24 -9.71
CA GLU A 546 -30.07 -6.08 -9.90
C GLU A 546 -30.81 -7.42 -9.91
N MET A 547 -30.29 -8.42 -10.63
CA MET A 547 -30.83 -9.78 -10.67
C MET A 547 -30.90 -10.39 -9.25
N ILE A 548 -29.85 -10.22 -8.43
CA ILE A 548 -29.87 -10.71 -7.05
C ILE A 548 -30.90 -9.97 -6.22
N LEU A 549 -31.00 -8.64 -6.34
CA LEU A 549 -31.94 -7.82 -5.58
C LEU A 549 -33.41 -8.14 -5.91
N ASP A 550 -33.69 -8.62 -7.13
CA ASP A 550 -35.02 -9.08 -7.54
C ASP A 550 -35.35 -10.49 -6.98
N LEU A 551 -34.35 -11.31 -6.70
CA LEU A 551 -34.50 -12.71 -6.24
C LEU A 551 -34.54 -12.85 -4.71
N VAL A 552 -33.93 -11.93 -3.97
CA VAL A 552 -33.80 -12.04 -2.50
C VAL A 552 -35.14 -11.85 -1.79
N GLN A 553 -35.32 -12.62 -0.72
CA GLN A 553 -36.53 -12.65 0.13
C GLN A 553 -36.15 -12.49 1.61
N PRO A 554 -37.12 -12.23 2.50
CA PRO A 554 -36.86 -12.10 3.92
C PRO A 554 -36.12 -13.28 4.54
N GLY A 555 -34.97 -12.99 5.15
CA GLY A 555 -34.08 -13.96 5.78
C GLY A 555 -32.98 -14.50 4.87
N ASP A 556 -32.90 -14.05 3.62
CA ASP A 556 -31.78 -14.36 2.73
C ASP A 556 -30.54 -13.49 3.04
N LEU A 557 -29.37 -13.91 2.54
CA LEU A 557 -28.13 -13.16 2.59
C LEU A 557 -27.51 -13.11 1.20
N ALA A 558 -27.08 -11.93 0.76
CA ALA A 558 -26.35 -11.76 -0.48
C ALA A 558 -24.98 -11.11 -0.23
N LEU A 559 -23.93 -11.63 -0.91
CA LEU A 559 -22.62 -11.01 -1.00
C LEU A 559 -22.39 -10.54 -2.44
N LEU A 560 -22.22 -9.25 -2.63
CA LEU A 560 -21.91 -8.63 -3.91
C LEU A 560 -20.41 -8.29 -3.92
N LEU A 561 -19.60 -9.06 -4.67
CA LEU A 561 -18.18 -8.74 -4.90
C LEU A 561 -18.09 -7.78 -6.08
N VAL A 562 -17.87 -6.49 -5.75
CA VAL A 562 -18.03 -5.39 -6.70
C VAL A 562 -16.69 -4.73 -6.98
N HIS A 563 -16.17 -4.91 -8.20
CA HIS A 563 -14.92 -4.31 -8.66
C HIS A 563 -15.14 -3.15 -9.65
N ASP A 564 -16.32 -3.06 -10.27
CA ASP A 564 -16.79 -1.97 -11.12
C ASP A 564 -18.27 -1.67 -10.83
N ASP A 565 -18.82 -0.61 -11.44
CA ASP A 565 -20.22 -0.16 -11.29
C ASP A 565 -20.64 0.17 -9.82
N ARG A 566 -19.67 0.35 -8.90
CA ARG A 566 -19.93 0.49 -7.47
C ARG A 566 -20.93 1.59 -7.13
N ASP A 567 -20.78 2.77 -7.71
CA ASP A 567 -21.66 3.92 -7.44
C ASP A 567 -23.09 3.64 -7.90
N GLN A 568 -23.26 2.95 -9.04
CA GLN A 568 -24.56 2.54 -9.55
C GLN A 568 -25.21 1.50 -8.63
N ILE A 569 -24.45 0.53 -8.14
CA ILE A 569 -24.92 -0.49 -7.21
C ILE A 569 -25.33 0.14 -5.87
N PHE A 570 -24.54 1.07 -5.33
CA PHE A 570 -24.93 1.79 -4.12
C PHE A 570 -26.17 2.66 -4.30
N ALA A 571 -26.32 3.35 -5.44
CA ALA A 571 -27.53 4.10 -5.76
C ALA A 571 -28.76 3.18 -5.82
N MET A 572 -28.63 2.01 -6.45
CA MET A 572 -29.70 0.99 -6.52
C MET A 572 -30.08 0.45 -5.14
N LEU A 573 -29.09 0.13 -4.31
CA LEU A 573 -29.30 -0.34 -2.93
C LEU A 573 -29.97 0.74 -2.06
N GLY A 574 -29.58 2.01 -2.21
CA GLY A 574 -30.21 3.14 -1.50
C GLY A 574 -31.66 3.39 -1.92
N GLN A 575 -32.04 3.05 -3.16
CA GLN A 575 -33.43 3.16 -3.64
C GLN A 575 -34.31 1.98 -3.19
N ARG A 576 -33.75 0.77 -3.10
CA ARG A 576 -34.49 -0.48 -2.84
C ARG A 576 -34.44 -0.93 -1.37
N GLY A 577 -33.59 -0.33 -0.55
CA GLY A 577 -33.35 -0.78 0.81
C GLY A 577 -32.93 0.34 1.76
N THR A 578 -32.56 -0.06 2.96
CA THR A 578 -32.00 0.81 4.00
C THR A 578 -30.61 0.32 4.39
N LEU A 579 -29.74 1.22 4.85
CA LEU A 579 -28.50 0.85 5.50
C LEU A 579 -28.79 -0.03 6.72
N GLY A 580 -28.06 -1.17 6.82
CA GLY A 580 -28.25 -2.19 7.85
C GLY A 580 -27.47 -1.92 9.14
#